data_686cc29d26c8dfd937bd99919bf6baaf
#
_entry.id   686cc29d26c8dfd937bd99919bf6baaf
#
_cell.length_a   1.000
_cell.length_b   1.000
_cell.length_c   1.000
_cell.angle_alpha   90.00
_cell.angle_beta   90.00
_cell.angle_gamma   90.00
#
_symmetry.space_group_name_H-M   'P 1'
#
loop_
_entity.id
_entity.type
_entity.pdbx_description
1 polymer ?
#
loop_
_entity_poly.entity_id
_entity_poly.type
_entity_poly.pdbx_seq_one_letter_code
_entity_poly.pdbx_strand_id
1 'polypeptide(L)'
;EQFGAMQFQVGEIIACEAVKKSKKLLCSQVKIGSQVKQIVSGIKAYYTPEEMVGKKVMVLVNLKPAKLAGVLSEGMLLCAEDADGNLALMTPEKEMPAGAEIC
;
A
#
# COMPACT_ATOMS: atom_id res chain seq x y z
N GLU A 1 18.99 1.67 -15.48
CA GLU A 1 17.96 0.81 -15.98
C GLU A 1 16.71 0.85 -15.12
N GLN A 2 15.60 0.48 -15.71
CA GLN A 2 14.32 0.72 -15.06
C GLN A 2 14.12 -0.11 -13.80
N PHE A 3 14.57 -1.35 -13.82
CA PHE A 3 14.37 -2.22 -12.68
C PHE A 3 15.13 -1.70 -11.47
N GLY A 4 16.34 -1.18 -11.69
CA GLY A 4 17.13 -0.61 -10.62
C GLY A 4 16.57 0.69 -10.08
N ALA A 5 15.67 1.35 -10.83
CA ALA A 5 15.06 2.61 -10.38
C ALA A 5 13.89 2.40 -9.43
N MET A 6 13.34 1.19 -9.35
CA MET A 6 12.21 0.89 -8.47
C MET A 6 12.71 0.44 -7.11
N GLN A 7 12.13 1.00 -6.07
CA GLN A 7 12.50 0.66 -4.69
C GLN A 7 11.29 0.14 -3.94
N PHE A 8 11.44 -1.01 -3.32
CA PHE A 8 10.38 -1.67 -2.55
C PHE A 8 10.81 -1.81 -1.11
N GLN A 9 9.89 -1.54 -0.21
CA GLN A 9 10.14 -1.68 1.23
C GLN A 9 8.90 -2.22 1.91
N VAL A 10 9.11 -2.80 3.09
CA VAL A 10 8.00 -3.22 3.93
C VAL A 10 7.45 -1.99 4.64
N GLY A 11 6.13 -1.85 4.62
CA GLY A 11 5.46 -0.78 5.34
C GLY A 11 4.43 -1.35 6.30
N GLU A 12 4.14 -0.60 7.36
CA GLU A 12 3.10 -0.97 8.30
C GLU A 12 1.96 0.02 8.17
N ILE A 13 0.74 -0.50 7.99
CA ILE A 13 -0.44 0.35 7.89
C ILE A 13 -0.86 0.75 9.28
N ILE A 14 -0.76 2.05 9.58
CA ILE A 14 -1.07 2.58 10.90
C ILE A 14 -2.43 3.23 10.96
N ALA A 15 -3.03 3.56 9.81
CA ALA A 15 -4.37 4.11 9.73
C ALA A 15 -4.90 3.86 8.33
N CYS A 16 -6.21 3.72 8.21
CA CYS A 16 -6.84 3.48 6.91
C CYS A 16 -8.29 3.97 6.96
N GLU A 17 -8.72 4.59 5.87
CA GLU A 17 -10.11 5.03 5.77
C GLU A 17 -10.56 4.98 4.32
N ALA A 18 -11.89 4.94 4.14
CA ALA A 18 -12.47 4.95 2.80
C ALA A 18 -12.38 6.35 2.21
N VAL A 19 -12.11 6.41 0.90
CA VAL A 19 -12.10 7.69 0.18
C VAL A 19 -13.54 8.05 -0.17
N LYS A 20 -13.99 9.21 0.28
CA LYS A 20 -15.40 9.59 0.18
C LYS A 20 -15.89 9.71 -1.27
N LYS A 21 -15.03 10.14 -2.16
CA LYS A 21 -15.38 10.36 -3.56
C LYS A 21 -15.26 9.11 -4.43
N SER A 22 -14.93 7.97 -3.84
CA SER A 22 -14.75 6.76 -4.60
C SER A 22 -15.30 5.56 -3.83
N LYS A 23 -15.94 4.65 -4.55
CA LYS A 23 -16.45 3.42 -3.97
C LYS A 23 -15.40 2.31 -3.98
N LYS A 24 -14.25 2.55 -4.59
CA LYS A 24 -13.24 1.52 -4.81
C LYS A 24 -11.95 1.76 -4.04
N LEU A 25 -11.75 2.95 -3.49
CA LEU A 25 -10.46 3.35 -2.95
C LEU A 25 -10.43 3.38 -1.44
N LEU A 26 -9.32 2.89 -0.89
CA LEU A 26 -8.96 3.07 0.52
C LEU A 26 -7.72 3.95 0.59
N CYS A 27 -7.69 4.84 1.57
CA CYS A 27 -6.54 5.70 1.83
C CYS A 27 -5.86 5.21 3.10
N SER A 28 -4.60 4.81 2.97
CA SER A 28 -3.84 4.25 4.07
C SER A 28 -2.68 5.17 4.43
N GLN A 29 -2.42 5.30 5.73
CA GLN A 29 -1.21 5.92 6.21
C GLN A 29 -0.24 4.79 6.52
N VAL A 30 0.88 4.76 5.82
CA VAL A 30 1.80 3.63 5.85
C VAL A 30 3.13 4.09 6.40
N LYS A 31 3.53 3.48 7.52
CA LYS A 31 4.83 3.78 8.13
C LYS A 31 5.91 2.98 7.43
N ILE A 32 6.92 3.68 6.95
CA ILE A 32 8.05 3.07 6.24
C ILE A 32 9.30 3.66 6.88
N GLY A 33 9.95 2.87 7.77
CA GLY A 33 11.07 3.38 8.55
C GLY A 33 10.64 4.53 9.44
N SER A 34 11.25 5.69 9.27
CA SER A 34 10.93 6.88 10.04
C SER A 34 9.92 7.79 9.35
N GLN A 35 9.41 7.38 8.19
CA GLN A 35 8.47 8.20 7.42
C GLN A 35 7.09 7.56 7.40
N VAL A 36 6.08 8.41 7.22
CA VAL A 36 4.70 7.95 6.98
C VAL A 36 4.28 8.49 5.64
N LYS A 37 3.88 7.59 4.74
CA LYS A 37 3.41 7.96 3.42
C LYS A 37 1.92 7.66 3.27
N GLN A 38 1.22 8.54 2.58
CA GLN A 38 -0.18 8.35 2.28
C GLN A 38 -0.30 7.60 0.96
N ILE A 39 -0.99 6.47 0.97
CA ILE A 39 -1.11 5.62 -0.21
C ILE A 39 -2.58 5.29 -0.44
N VAL A 40 -3.05 5.55 -1.67
CA VAL A 40 -4.43 5.28 -2.07
C VAL A 40 -4.43 4.02 -2.94
N SER A 41 -5.29 3.07 -2.60
CA SER A 41 -5.32 1.78 -3.27
C SER A 41 -6.75 1.37 -3.60
N GLY A 42 -6.95 0.74 -4.76
CA GLY A 42 -8.27 0.32 -5.22
C GLY A 42 -8.69 -1.03 -4.66
N ILE A 43 -8.68 -1.17 -3.35
CA ILE A 43 -8.89 -2.47 -2.71
C ILE A 43 -10.10 -2.48 -1.78
N LYS A 44 -10.96 -1.47 -1.83
CA LYS A 44 -12.08 -1.37 -0.90
C LYS A 44 -13.06 -2.54 -1.02
N ALA A 45 -13.15 -3.14 -2.20
CA ALA A 45 -14.02 -4.30 -2.40
C ALA A 45 -13.49 -5.56 -1.71
N TYR A 46 -12.22 -5.57 -1.33
CA TYR A 46 -11.56 -6.76 -0.80
C TYR A 46 -11.19 -6.64 0.67
N TYR A 47 -11.04 -5.41 1.18
CA TYR A 47 -10.59 -5.16 2.55
C TYR A 47 -11.39 -4.04 3.16
N THR A 48 -11.63 -4.14 4.47
CA THR A 48 -12.22 -3.02 5.22
C THR A 48 -11.11 -2.16 5.80
N PRO A 49 -11.38 -0.87 6.07
CA PRO A 49 -10.36 -0.04 6.72
C PRO A 49 -9.88 -0.61 8.04
N GLU A 50 -10.80 -1.20 8.81
CA GLU A 50 -10.46 -1.73 10.13
C GLU A 50 -9.47 -2.88 10.06
N GLU A 51 -9.62 -3.77 9.06
CA GLU A 51 -8.70 -4.90 8.97
C GLU A 51 -7.36 -4.53 8.35
N MET A 52 -7.28 -3.38 7.72
CA MET A 52 -6.02 -2.93 7.14
C MET A 52 -5.01 -2.49 8.19
N VAL A 53 -5.49 -1.90 9.29
CA VAL A 53 -4.59 -1.35 10.30
C VAL A 53 -3.81 -2.47 10.97
N GLY A 54 -2.49 -2.29 11.04
CA GLY A 54 -1.60 -3.27 11.64
C GLY A 54 -0.96 -4.23 10.65
N LYS A 55 -1.41 -4.23 9.39
CA LYS A 55 -0.83 -5.13 8.40
C LYS A 55 0.54 -4.65 7.95
N LYS A 56 1.45 -5.60 7.76
CA LYS A 56 2.71 -5.34 7.08
C LYS A 56 2.52 -5.65 5.61
N VAL A 57 2.90 -4.73 4.75
CA VAL A 57 2.66 -4.85 3.30
C VAL A 57 3.92 -4.47 2.56
N MET A 58 3.97 -4.86 1.28
CA MET A 58 5.06 -4.47 0.40
C MET A 58 4.68 -3.20 -0.33
N VAL A 59 5.57 -2.23 -0.35
CA VAL A 59 5.30 -0.90 -0.89
C VAL A 59 6.35 -0.51 -1.92
N LEU A 60 5.89 -0.01 -3.06
CA LEU A 60 6.78 0.67 -4.01
C LEU A 60 6.87 2.12 -3.54
N VAL A 61 8.07 2.52 -3.08
CA VAL A 61 8.21 3.76 -2.31
C VAL A 61 8.73 4.94 -3.08
N ASN A 62 9.30 4.73 -4.27
CA ASN A 62 9.89 5.83 -5.02
C ASN A 62 9.10 6.21 -6.26
N LEU A 63 7.79 6.01 -6.21
CA LEU A 63 6.90 6.48 -7.26
C LEU A 63 6.68 7.98 -7.14
N LYS A 64 6.48 8.61 -8.30
CA LYS A 64 6.08 9.99 -8.34
C LYS A 64 4.66 10.11 -7.77
N PRO A 65 4.43 11.03 -6.83
CA PRO A 65 3.09 11.16 -6.24
C PRO A 65 2.03 11.49 -7.29
N ALA A 66 0.85 10.94 -7.10
CA ALA A 66 -0.27 11.17 -8.00
C ALA A 66 -1.56 11.31 -7.18
N LYS A 67 -2.50 12.09 -7.71
CA LYS A 67 -3.80 12.25 -7.05
C LYS A 67 -4.79 11.25 -7.61
N LEU A 68 -5.49 10.58 -6.70
CA LEU A 68 -6.56 9.65 -7.05
C LEU A 68 -7.81 10.08 -6.30
N ALA A 69 -8.86 10.41 -7.04
CA ALA A 69 -10.11 10.92 -6.47
C ALA A 69 -9.86 12.11 -5.53
N GLY A 70 -8.91 12.97 -5.90
CA GLY A 70 -8.58 14.16 -5.12
C GLY A 70 -7.67 13.93 -3.93
N VAL A 71 -7.20 12.72 -3.71
CA VAL A 71 -6.34 12.36 -2.58
C VAL A 71 -4.95 12.01 -3.11
N LEU A 72 -3.92 12.58 -2.51
CA LEU A 72 -2.54 12.36 -2.94
C LEU A 72 -2.07 10.99 -2.50
N SER A 73 -1.55 10.20 -3.45
CA SER A 73 -0.93 8.91 -3.19
C SER A 73 0.57 9.01 -3.44
N GLU A 74 1.36 8.64 -2.43
CA GLU A 74 2.81 8.80 -2.46
C GLU A 74 3.55 7.49 -2.70
N GLY A 75 2.83 6.45 -3.09
CA GLY A 75 3.42 5.15 -3.35
C GLY A 75 2.36 4.19 -3.82
N MET A 76 2.70 2.91 -3.87
CA MET A 76 1.78 1.88 -4.32
C MET A 76 1.94 0.63 -3.46
N LEU A 77 0.82 0.09 -3.00
CA LEU A 77 0.81 -1.22 -2.33
C LEU A 77 0.83 -2.31 -3.40
N LEU A 78 1.64 -3.33 -3.17
CA LEU A 78 1.71 -4.46 -4.10
C LEU A 78 0.64 -5.47 -3.77
N CYS A 79 -0.08 -5.92 -4.79
CA CYS A 79 -1.15 -6.90 -4.66
C CYS A 79 -0.98 -7.98 -5.72
N ALA A 80 -1.52 -9.15 -5.44
CA ALA A 80 -1.62 -10.22 -6.42
C ALA A 80 -3.09 -10.44 -6.74
N GLU A 81 -3.38 -10.67 -8.01
CA GLU A 81 -4.74 -10.92 -8.45
C GLU A 81 -4.75 -12.19 -9.29
N ASP A 82 -5.68 -13.11 -9.01
CA ASP A 82 -5.77 -14.35 -9.78
C ASP A 82 -6.75 -14.21 -10.94
N ALA A 83 -6.91 -15.30 -11.70
CA ALA A 83 -7.75 -15.28 -12.89
C ALA A 83 -9.24 -15.10 -12.57
N ASP A 84 -9.65 -15.40 -11.35
CA ASP A 84 -11.03 -15.28 -10.92
C ASP A 84 -11.35 -13.92 -10.30
N GLY A 85 -10.39 -13.01 -10.28
CA GLY A 85 -10.59 -11.68 -9.74
C GLY A 85 -10.38 -11.56 -8.26
N ASN A 86 -9.85 -12.59 -7.60
CA ASN A 86 -9.49 -12.50 -6.19
C ASN A 86 -8.20 -11.71 -6.03
N LEU A 87 -8.16 -10.85 -5.03
CA LEU A 87 -7.02 -9.96 -4.83
C LEU A 87 -6.51 -10.08 -3.40
N ALA A 88 -5.20 -10.11 -3.26
CA ALA A 88 -4.55 -10.18 -1.95
C ALA A 88 -3.35 -9.25 -1.92
N LEU A 89 -3.18 -8.59 -0.78
CA LEU A 89 -1.99 -7.78 -0.54
C LEU A 89 -0.78 -8.69 -0.37
N MET A 90 0.35 -8.24 -0.90
CA MET A 90 1.61 -8.96 -0.72
C MET A 90 2.17 -8.58 0.65
N THR A 91 2.50 -9.58 1.44
CA THR A 91 3.02 -9.38 2.80
C THR A 91 4.28 -10.20 3.00
N PRO A 92 5.17 -9.79 3.92
CA PRO A 92 6.34 -10.62 4.21
C PRO A 92 5.90 -11.87 4.97
N GLU A 93 6.55 -12.98 4.66
CA GLU A 93 6.23 -14.26 5.28
C GLU A 93 6.54 -14.28 6.77
N LYS A 94 7.62 -13.59 7.14
CA LYS A 94 8.04 -13.50 8.54
C LYS A 94 7.86 -12.09 9.02
N GLU A 95 7.86 -11.92 10.34
CA GLU A 95 7.77 -10.60 10.93
C GLU A 95 8.97 -9.75 10.50
N MET A 96 8.69 -8.60 9.89
CA MET A 96 9.71 -7.67 9.42
C MET A 96 9.39 -6.27 9.90
N PRO A 97 10.42 -5.48 10.23
CA PRO A 97 10.16 -4.09 10.63
C PRO A 97 9.74 -3.24 9.44
N ALA A 98 8.96 -2.22 9.73
CA ALA A 98 8.59 -1.23 8.72
C ALA A 98 9.86 -0.53 8.24
N GLY A 99 10.06 -0.50 6.92
CA GLY A 99 11.26 0.07 6.33
C GLY A 99 12.25 -0.98 5.85
N ALA A 100 12.01 -2.26 6.14
CA ALA A 100 12.90 -3.30 5.64
C ALA A 100 12.93 -3.29 4.11
N GLU A 101 14.11 -3.40 3.54
CA GLU A 101 14.28 -3.33 2.11
C GLU A 101 13.92 -4.65 1.45
N ILE A 102 13.26 -4.58 0.31
CA ILE A 102 12.93 -5.75 -0.49
C ILE A 102 13.94 -5.81 -1.62
N CYS A 103 14.67 -6.91 -1.67
CA CYS A 103 15.75 -7.07 -2.63
C CYS A 103 15.51 -8.23 -3.58
#